data_fe366bf610c5579a836f5397f6fa38e2
#
_entry.id   fe366bf610c5579a836f5397f6fa38e2
#
_cell.length_a   1.000
_cell.length_b   1.000
_cell.length_c   1.000
_cell.angle_alpha   90.00
_cell.angle_beta   90.00
_cell.angle_gamma   90.00
#
_symmetry.space_group_name_H-M   'P 1'
#
loop_
_entity.id
_entity.type
_entity.pdbx_description
1 polymer ?
#
loop_
_entity_poly.entity_id
_entity_poly.type
_entity_poly.pdbx_seq_one_letter_code
_entity_poly.pdbx_strand_id
1 'polypeptide(L)'
;MGLLKILGPSLAGSSTLCFSYLLVQFLLATILNACGSSSLNEPTGAASESTSGSEHLTAAEVQTIIAQAATQAQSLGLPVTIAVLDHEGTVLGVLQMANARTMTTINGGGSGGLEGQPIPADVAAISKAGTPAFFSTQGNAFTTRSASFIIQEHFPPQVSPSPGGPLFGVQLSQLRCSDVSRTGHPASTSNLPVGLSGDPGGLPLYKNGTAVGGIGVEGDGIYTIDRDGSDSDQSGEEIIAAAGTLGFSAPAGIRGNTILVDGVAIPFANAEPPATLNAIPFSTFVANGGTAIVPPIDSPATGFVASSLGGVSGSTDPNFPIIQGTDGGLTAAEVTQIITQAAVRAETTRAAIRNPIGTPARVSITVVDTNGVILGIFRTTDAPLFGFDVSAQKARTANFFSQAQAGSGLTAVGPLAGYATALANEGIALNGSIAFTDRASGFMSQPIYPPGATSSPDVGPLSKPPGIWSVFNTGLQSDALSSLSVPPCTALARVPNGFQIFPGSVPLYKAGTLVGAIGVSGDGVDQDDFIAAAGSAGFEAPAGIRADTIFVRGARLPYVVFPRNPTLN
;
A
#
# COMPACT_ATOMS: atom_id res chain seq x y z
N MET A 1 -33.16 50.74 26.06
CA MET A 1 -32.37 51.99 26.17
C MET A 1 -31.01 51.68 25.59
N GLY A 2 -30.57 52.12 24.52
CA GLY A 2 -30.61 53.13 23.53
C GLY A 2 -29.46 52.76 22.61
N LEU A 3 -29.63 52.49 21.32
CA LEU A 3 -29.74 53.37 20.15
C LEU A 3 -28.57 54.37 20.01
N LEU A 4 -27.80 54.17 18.95
CA LEU A 4 -27.46 55.13 17.91
C LEU A 4 -26.38 54.50 17.03
N LYS A 5 -26.57 54.12 15.76
CA LYS A 5 -26.72 54.92 14.51
C LYS A 5 -25.70 56.08 14.43
N ILE A 6 -24.86 56.17 13.40
CA ILE A 6 -25.17 56.75 12.10
C ILE A 6 -23.89 56.92 11.25
N LEU A 7 -23.99 56.62 9.94
CA LEU A 7 -23.54 57.25 8.70
C LEU A 7 -22.09 57.19 8.21
N GLY A 8 -21.98 56.70 6.97
CA GLY A 8 -20.94 57.11 6.03
C GLY A 8 -21.25 58.49 5.43
N PRO A 9 -20.47 59.05 4.56
CA PRO A 9 -20.57 58.82 3.12
C PRO A 9 -19.21 58.83 2.38
N SER A 10 -19.07 58.15 1.28
CA SER A 10 -19.17 58.49 -0.14
C SER A 10 -18.37 59.73 -0.64
N LEU A 11 -17.69 59.47 -1.72
CA LEU A 11 -17.41 60.24 -2.93
C LEU A 11 -15.92 60.35 -3.28
N ALA A 12 -15.51 59.65 -4.34
CA ALA A 12 -15.24 60.18 -5.68
C ALA A 12 -13.95 61.01 -5.84
N GLY A 13 -13.13 60.63 -6.76
CA GLY A 13 -12.03 61.41 -7.27
C GLY A 13 -11.13 60.57 -8.18
N SER A 14 -11.57 60.49 -9.39
CA SER A 14 -10.95 60.19 -10.67
C SER A 14 -9.57 60.82 -10.89
N SER A 15 -8.85 60.12 -11.73
CA SER A 15 -7.98 60.66 -12.80
C SER A 15 -6.50 60.30 -12.71
N THR A 16 -6.12 59.57 -13.75
CA THR A 16 -4.92 59.71 -14.57
C THR A 16 -3.57 59.40 -13.97
N LEU A 17 -3.00 58.29 -14.51
CA LEU A 17 -1.71 58.35 -15.21
C LEU A 17 -1.44 57.04 -15.95
N CYS A 18 -1.89 57.04 -17.22
CA CYS A 18 -1.22 56.33 -18.30
C CYS A 18 0.14 57.00 -18.50
N PHE A 19 1.24 56.29 -18.43
CA PHE A 19 2.49 56.55 -19.17
C PHE A 19 3.60 55.68 -18.53
N SER A 20 3.90 54.58 -19.14
CA SER A 20 5.22 53.97 -19.23
C SER A 20 5.14 52.52 -19.77
N TYR A 21 4.58 52.36 -20.95
CA TYR A 21 4.82 51.24 -21.84
C TYR A 21 5.30 51.79 -23.17
N LEU A 22 6.60 52.02 -23.29
CA LEU A 22 7.31 52.22 -24.57
C LEU A 22 8.76 52.62 -24.23
N LEU A 23 9.64 51.64 -24.05
CA LEU A 23 11.10 51.81 -24.30
C LEU A 23 11.86 50.54 -23.90
N VAL A 24 11.60 49.42 -24.56
CA VAL A 24 12.58 48.32 -24.74
C VAL A 24 12.18 47.55 -26.01
N GLN A 25 12.15 48.20 -27.13
CA GLN A 25 12.24 47.61 -28.46
C GLN A 25 13.01 48.56 -29.34
N PHE A 26 14.34 48.52 -29.27
CA PHE A 26 15.24 48.96 -30.32
C PHE A 26 16.69 48.75 -29.82
N LEU A 27 17.18 47.50 -29.93
CA LEU A 27 18.62 47.21 -30.06
C LEU A 27 18.75 45.71 -30.39
N LEU A 28 18.34 45.36 -31.59
CA LEU A 28 18.68 44.10 -32.23
C LEU A 28 18.82 44.34 -33.72
N ALA A 29 19.96 44.83 -34.11
CA ALA A 29 20.49 44.67 -35.49
C ALA A 29 21.93 45.18 -35.53
N THR A 30 22.77 44.33 -35.95
CA THR A 30 24.19 44.44 -36.32
C THR A 30 25.12 43.75 -35.35
N ILE A 31 25.44 42.50 -35.67
CA ILE A 31 26.75 41.94 -35.92
C ILE A 31 26.53 40.53 -36.54
N LEU A 32 26.52 40.45 -37.84
CA LEU A 32 26.78 39.25 -38.64
C LEU A 32 28.23 39.31 -39.10
N ASN A 33 28.92 38.16 -38.91
CA ASN A 33 30.11 37.69 -39.53
C ASN A 33 31.32 37.54 -38.61
N ALA A 34 31.50 36.31 -38.14
CA ALA A 34 32.79 35.64 -38.15
C ALA A 34 32.52 34.11 -38.11
N CYS A 35 32.82 33.44 -39.20
CA CYS A 35 32.88 31.98 -39.33
C CYS A 35 33.87 31.38 -38.33
N GLY A 36 33.39 30.38 -37.56
CA GLY A 36 34.21 29.48 -36.80
C GLY A 36 33.39 28.21 -36.53
N SER A 37 33.58 27.19 -37.37
CA SER A 37 33.03 25.86 -37.18
C SER A 37 33.64 25.22 -35.93
N SER A 38 32.90 25.22 -34.83
CA SER A 38 33.13 24.33 -33.71
C SER A 38 31.86 23.51 -33.51
N SER A 39 31.97 22.23 -33.79
CA SER A 39 30.97 21.22 -33.51
C SER A 39 30.58 21.25 -32.04
N LEU A 40 29.41 21.77 -31.74
CA LEU A 40 28.76 21.55 -30.44
C LEU A 40 28.31 20.09 -30.40
N ASN A 41 29.03 19.27 -29.68
CA ASN A 41 28.52 18.01 -29.18
C ASN A 41 27.30 18.32 -28.29
N GLU A 42 26.13 18.04 -28.77
CA GLU A 42 24.96 17.82 -27.90
C GLU A 42 25.32 16.66 -26.97
N PRO A 43 25.04 16.77 -25.66
CA PRO A 43 25.10 15.60 -24.83
C PRO A 43 23.86 14.75 -25.16
N THR A 44 23.99 13.84 -26.11
CA THR A 44 23.12 12.68 -26.22
C THR A 44 23.38 11.80 -25.01
N GLY A 45 22.88 12.21 -23.89
CA GLY A 45 22.66 11.38 -22.73
C GLY A 45 21.42 10.51 -22.99
N ALA A 46 21.47 9.64 -23.99
CA ALA A 46 20.70 8.43 -23.92
C ALA A 46 21.22 7.69 -22.68
N ALA A 47 20.44 7.72 -21.59
CA ALA A 47 20.63 6.77 -20.53
C ALA A 47 20.64 5.40 -21.22
N SER A 48 21.80 4.76 -21.28
CA SER A 48 21.90 3.37 -21.64
C SER A 48 20.97 2.67 -20.65
N GLU A 49 19.91 2.06 -21.14
CA GLU A 49 19.24 1.00 -20.43
C GLU A 49 20.34 -0.05 -20.20
N SER A 50 21.00 0.05 -19.04
CA SER A 50 21.74 -1.06 -18.51
C SER A 50 20.74 -2.19 -18.44
N THR A 51 20.98 -3.26 -19.14
CA THR A 51 20.43 -4.57 -18.83
C THR A 51 20.81 -4.85 -17.38
N SER A 52 20.00 -4.35 -16.44
CA SER A 52 20.14 -4.61 -15.02
C SER A 52 19.83 -6.09 -14.85
N GLY A 53 20.86 -6.92 -14.74
CA GLY A 53 20.73 -8.12 -13.97
C GLY A 53 20.09 -7.69 -12.64
N SER A 54 18.94 -8.30 -12.29
CA SER A 54 18.20 -7.90 -11.09
C SER A 54 19.16 -7.93 -9.90
N GLU A 55 19.35 -6.78 -9.24
CA GLU A 55 20.16 -6.69 -8.03
C GLU A 55 19.55 -7.58 -6.95
N HIS A 56 20.37 -8.39 -6.32
CA HIS A 56 19.96 -9.33 -5.27
C HIS A 56 20.86 -9.20 -4.05
N LEU A 57 20.37 -9.56 -2.88
CA LEU A 57 21.18 -9.69 -1.68
C LEU A 57 21.86 -11.07 -1.67
N THR A 58 23.16 -11.06 -1.45
CA THR A 58 23.95 -12.27 -1.21
C THR A 58 23.93 -12.65 0.28
N ALA A 59 24.16 -13.92 0.62
CA ALA A 59 24.28 -14.37 2.00
C ALA A 59 25.33 -13.57 2.80
N ALA A 60 26.43 -13.16 2.18
CA ALA A 60 27.46 -12.33 2.80
C ALA A 60 26.94 -10.91 3.12
N GLU A 61 26.14 -10.32 2.24
CA GLU A 61 25.50 -9.03 2.48
C GLU A 61 24.43 -9.14 3.59
N VAL A 62 23.63 -10.21 3.59
CA VAL A 62 22.67 -10.51 4.67
C VAL A 62 23.37 -10.62 6.02
N GLN A 63 24.50 -11.35 6.09
CA GLN A 63 25.34 -11.41 7.30
C GLN A 63 25.81 -10.01 7.73
N THR A 64 26.26 -9.18 6.77
CA THR A 64 26.72 -7.81 7.05
C THR A 64 25.61 -6.95 7.63
N ILE A 65 24.43 -6.95 7.02
CA ILE A 65 23.25 -6.20 7.47
C ILE A 65 22.88 -6.60 8.89
N ILE A 66 22.75 -7.89 9.17
CA ILE A 66 22.43 -8.42 10.50
C ILE A 66 23.53 -8.07 11.51
N ALA A 67 24.80 -8.20 11.14
CA ALA A 67 25.94 -7.91 12.01
C ALA A 67 25.98 -6.42 12.42
N GLN A 68 25.71 -5.51 11.49
CA GLN A 68 25.60 -4.07 11.73
C GLN A 68 24.49 -3.76 12.74
N ALA A 69 23.28 -4.28 12.49
CA ALA A 69 22.14 -4.10 13.39
C ALA A 69 22.43 -4.69 14.78
N ALA A 70 22.94 -5.93 14.87
CA ALA A 70 23.27 -6.57 16.14
C ALA A 70 24.38 -5.82 16.91
N THR A 71 25.35 -5.23 16.21
CA THR A 71 26.40 -4.39 16.83
C THR A 71 25.79 -3.13 17.46
N GLN A 72 24.87 -2.47 16.75
CA GLN A 72 24.15 -1.32 17.27
C GLN A 72 23.28 -1.71 18.47
N ALA A 73 22.57 -2.83 18.38
CA ALA A 73 21.76 -3.38 19.47
C ALA A 73 22.59 -3.63 20.73
N GLN A 74 23.78 -4.21 20.57
CA GLN A 74 24.72 -4.43 21.69
C GLN A 74 25.17 -3.11 22.31
N SER A 75 25.43 -2.07 21.50
CA SER A 75 25.83 -0.76 22.00
C SER A 75 24.74 -0.05 22.80
N LEU A 76 23.47 -0.30 22.45
CA LEU A 76 22.30 0.22 23.18
C LEU A 76 21.92 -0.65 24.39
N GLY A 77 22.51 -1.83 24.55
CA GLY A 77 22.10 -2.78 25.58
C GLY A 77 20.69 -3.34 25.39
N LEU A 78 20.19 -3.35 24.16
CA LEU A 78 18.88 -3.87 23.78
C LEU A 78 19.04 -5.14 22.93
N PRO A 79 18.98 -6.34 23.52
CA PRO A 79 19.00 -7.59 22.75
C PRO A 79 17.72 -7.72 21.91
N VAL A 80 17.87 -8.01 20.63
CA VAL A 80 16.76 -8.01 19.65
C VAL A 80 16.75 -9.26 18.78
N THR A 81 15.63 -9.48 18.09
CA THR A 81 15.52 -10.37 16.94
C THR A 81 15.54 -9.51 15.67
N ILE A 82 16.39 -9.89 14.70
CA ILE A 82 16.64 -9.17 13.44
C ILE A 82 16.29 -10.08 12.30
N ALA A 83 15.44 -9.62 11.38
CA ALA A 83 15.08 -10.33 10.15
C ALA A 83 15.50 -9.53 8.92
N VAL A 84 15.93 -10.22 7.86
CA VAL A 84 16.18 -9.64 6.54
C VAL A 84 15.38 -10.44 5.52
N LEU A 85 14.59 -9.73 4.70
CA LEU A 85 13.81 -10.27 3.60
C LEU A 85 14.32 -9.69 2.28
N ASP A 86 14.18 -10.46 1.19
CA ASP A 86 14.34 -9.90 -0.15
C ASP A 86 13.09 -9.09 -0.58
N HIS A 87 13.17 -8.50 -1.77
CA HIS A 87 12.09 -7.68 -2.32
C HIS A 87 10.82 -8.50 -2.67
N GLU A 88 10.91 -9.83 -2.75
CA GLU A 88 9.77 -10.72 -3.00
C GLU A 88 9.25 -11.40 -1.72
N GLY A 89 9.79 -11.04 -0.54
CA GLY A 89 9.34 -11.52 0.76
C GLY A 89 9.97 -12.83 1.21
N THR A 90 11.02 -13.30 0.52
CA THR A 90 11.79 -14.45 1.00
C THR A 90 12.58 -14.07 2.25
N VAL A 91 12.46 -14.84 3.31
CA VAL A 91 13.25 -14.63 4.52
C VAL A 91 14.69 -15.09 4.26
N LEU A 92 15.60 -14.14 4.17
CA LEU A 92 17.02 -14.37 3.84
C LEU A 92 17.88 -14.68 5.08
N GLY A 93 17.47 -14.20 6.24
CA GLY A 93 18.16 -14.46 7.48
C GLY A 93 17.39 -13.94 8.68
N VAL A 94 17.44 -14.68 9.80
CA VAL A 94 16.89 -14.25 11.10
C VAL A 94 17.87 -14.60 12.19
N LEU A 95 18.31 -13.58 12.93
CA LEU A 95 19.14 -13.72 14.13
C LEU A 95 18.35 -13.29 15.36
N GLN A 96 18.21 -14.18 16.32
CA GLN A 96 17.80 -13.84 17.69
C GLN A 96 19.06 -13.70 18.55
N MET A 97 19.32 -12.52 19.07
CA MET A 97 20.49 -12.29 19.94
C MET A 97 20.33 -13.03 21.27
N ALA A 98 21.45 -13.32 21.93
CA ALA A 98 21.43 -13.84 23.28
C ALA A 98 20.64 -12.91 24.20
N ASN A 99 19.75 -13.47 25.02
CA ASN A 99 18.84 -12.75 25.93
C ASN A 99 17.80 -11.84 25.26
N ALA A 100 17.62 -11.90 23.95
CA ALA A 100 16.49 -11.26 23.28
C ALA A 100 15.16 -11.86 23.75
N ARG A 101 14.11 -11.02 23.79
CA ARG A 101 12.76 -11.51 24.05
C ARG A 101 12.35 -12.49 22.94
N THR A 102 11.65 -13.53 23.31
CA THR A 102 11.14 -14.52 22.36
C THR A 102 9.71 -14.23 21.93
N MET A 103 9.01 -13.36 22.66
CA MET A 103 7.61 -12.96 22.42
C MET A 103 7.47 -11.46 22.50
N THR A 104 6.54 -10.93 21.72
CA THR A 104 6.04 -9.56 21.79
C THR A 104 4.51 -9.58 21.87
N THR A 105 3.88 -8.49 22.29
CA THR A 105 2.43 -8.38 22.44
C THR A 105 1.87 -7.33 21.49
N ILE A 106 0.85 -7.69 20.72
CA ILE A 106 0.14 -6.77 19.83
C ILE A 106 -0.61 -5.73 20.65
N ASN A 107 -0.36 -4.44 20.38
CA ASN A 107 -0.99 -3.31 21.06
C ASN A 107 -1.23 -2.15 20.08
N GLY A 108 -2.31 -2.21 19.33
CA GLY A 108 -2.73 -1.13 18.42
C GLY A 108 -3.56 -0.04 19.10
N GLY A 109 -3.74 -0.12 20.41
CA GLY A 109 -4.49 0.88 21.21
C GLY A 109 -6.00 0.68 21.22
N GLY A 110 -6.50 -0.42 20.66
CA GLY A 110 -7.91 -0.82 20.72
C GLY A 110 -8.14 -2.03 21.62
N SER A 111 -9.20 -2.77 21.34
CA SER A 111 -9.49 -4.04 22.03
C SER A 111 -10.21 -5.01 21.09
N GLY A 112 -10.04 -6.33 21.34
CA GLY A 112 -10.60 -7.36 20.46
C GLY A 112 -9.74 -7.57 19.19
N GLY A 113 -10.20 -8.41 18.28
CA GLY A 113 -9.42 -8.81 17.12
C GLY A 113 -8.08 -9.45 17.54
N LEU A 114 -6.96 -8.90 17.07
CA LEU A 114 -5.62 -9.34 17.44
C LEU A 114 -5.01 -8.61 18.65
N GLU A 115 -5.71 -7.63 19.22
CA GLU A 115 -5.24 -6.85 20.36
C GLU A 115 -4.95 -7.75 21.59
N GLY A 116 -3.81 -7.50 22.24
CA GLY A 116 -3.37 -8.24 23.40
C GLY A 116 -2.84 -9.64 23.11
N GLN A 117 -2.81 -10.08 21.85
CA GLN A 117 -2.28 -11.41 21.50
C GLN A 117 -0.77 -11.42 21.53
N PRO A 118 -0.15 -12.40 22.20
CA PRO A 118 1.29 -12.59 22.11
C PRO A 118 1.67 -13.26 20.79
N ILE A 119 2.70 -12.75 20.15
CA ILE A 119 3.29 -13.35 18.94
C ILE A 119 4.80 -13.56 19.13
N PRO A 120 5.41 -14.55 18.46
CA PRO A 120 6.85 -14.74 18.48
C PRO A 120 7.59 -13.50 17.92
N ALA A 121 8.72 -13.15 18.53
CA ALA A 121 9.50 -11.97 18.13
C ALA A 121 10.08 -12.09 16.72
N ASP A 122 10.40 -13.29 16.25
CA ASP A 122 10.83 -13.53 14.87
C ASP A 122 9.70 -13.28 13.85
N VAL A 123 8.47 -13.64 14.21
CA VAL A 123 7.27 -13.35 13.42
C VAL A 123 7.06 -11.84 13.28
N ALA A 124 7.21 -11.10 14.37
CA ALA A 124 7.14 -9.63 14.36
C ALA A 124 8.26 -9.01 13.52
N ALA A 125 9.51 -9.42 13.74
CA ALA A 125 10.66 -8.94 12.98
C ALA A 125 10.52 -9.22 11.46
N ILE A 126 10.01 -10.39 11.07
CA ILE A 126 9.72 -10.74 9.67
C ILE A 126 8.66 -9.80 9.09
N SER A 127 7.57 -9.53 9.80
CA SER A 127 6.52 -8.61 9.34
C SER A 127 7.03 -7.16 9.24
N LYS A 128 7.88 -6.72 10.19
CA LYS A 128 8.56 -5.41 10.11
C LYS A 128 9.50 -5.32 8.90
N ALA A 129 10.26 -6.37 8.57
CA ALA A 129 11.11 -6.39 7.38
C ALA A 129 10.30 -6.41 6.07
N GLY A 130 9.16 -7.11 6.07
CA GLY A 130 8.31 -7.27 4.92
C GLY A 130 7.63 -5.98 4.46
N THR A 131 7.21 -5.12 5.38
CA THR A 131 6.54 -3.86 5.04
C THR A 131 7.40 -2.99 4.12
N PRO A 132 8.63 -2.59 4.49
CA PRO A 132 9.48 -1.81 3.59
C PRO A 132 9.89 -2.58 2.33
N ALA A 133 10.08 -3.90 2.39
CA ALA A 133 10.37 -4.70 1.21
C ALA A 133 9.24 -4.64 0.17
N PHE A 134 7.98 -4.64 0.61
CA PHE A 134 6.81 -4.71 -0.26
C PHE A 134 6.31 -3.35 -0.73
N PHE A 135 6.49 -2.31 0.07
CA PHE A 135 6.08 -0.96 -0.29
C PHE A 135 7.12 -0.20 -1.12
N SER A 136 8.42 -0.51 -0.94
CA SER A 136 9.48 0.26 -1.59
C SER A 136 9.76 -0.21 -3.01
N THR A 137 10.14 0.74 -3.87
CA THR A 137 10.39 0.54 -5.30
C THR A 137 11.58 1.42 -5.74
N GLN A 138 11.84 1.54 -7.03
CA GLN A 138 12.85 2.48 -7.53
C GLN A 138 12.41 3.95 -7.44
N GLY A 139 11.11 4.23 -7.26
CA GLY A 139 10.54 5.58 -7.21
C GLY A 139 10.04 6.02 -5.84
N ASN A 140 9.99 5.14 -4.86
CA ASN A 140 9.59 5.44 -3.49
C ASN A 140 10.25 4.49 -2.50
N ALA A 141 10.52 4.98 -1.30
CA ALA A 141 11.06 4.19 -0.19
C ALA A 141 10.23 4.46 1.07
N PHE A 142 9.63 3.42 1.61
CA PHE A 142 8.80 3.48 2.80
C PHE A 142 9.35 2.57 3.90
N THR A 143 9.11 2.97 5.14
CA THR A 143 9.44 2.24 6.36
C THR A 143 8.18 1.76 7.04
N THR A 144 8.31 1.01 8.12
CA THR A 144 7.16 0.71 8.99
C THR A 144 6.58 1.96 9.63
N ARG A 145 7.40 3.01 9.93
CA ARG A 145 6.91 4.31 10.39
C ARG A 145 6.08 5.01 9.31
N SER A 146 6.49 4.96 8.05
CA SER A 146 5.67 5.44 6.92
C SER A 146 4.34 4.71 6.84
N ALA A 147 4.35 3.39 6.98
CA ALA A 147 3.13 2.57 6.98
C ALA A 147 2.22 2.91 8.17
N SER A 148 2.80 3.05 9.38
CA SER A 148 2.08 3.47 10.59
C SER A 148 1.26 4.74 10.37
N PHE A 149 1.85 5.72 9.69
CA PHE A 149 1.22 7.01 9.44
C PHE A 149 -0.01 6.95 8.53
N ILE A 150 -0.04 6.03 7.56
CA ILE A 150 -1.08 5.94 6.53
C ILE A 150 -2.16 4.88 6.78
N ILE A 151 -2.05 4.10 7.87
CA ILE A 151 -3.02 3.02 8.20
C ILE A 151 -3.94 3.33 9.36
N GLN A 152 -3.78 4.48 10.04
CA GLN A 152 -4.54 4.81 11.26
C GLN A 152 -5.99 5.23 10.97
N GLU A 153 -6.77 5.33 12.05
CA GLU A 153 -8.19 5.71 12.02
C GLU A 153 -8.46 7.14 11.53
N HIS A 154 -7.42 7.97 11.52
CA HIS A 154 -7.44 9.35 11.03
C HIS A 154 -6.25 9.63 10.13
N PHE A 155 -6.44 10.51 9.14
CA PHE A 155 -5.35 11.00 8.32
C PHE A 155 -5.46 12.52 8.12
N PRO A 156 -4.45 13.31 8.51
CA PRO A 156 -3.26 12.89 9.26
C PRO A 156 -3.60 12.24 10.61
N PRO A 157 -2.73 11.39 11.17
CA PRO A 157 -2.94 10.84 12.51
C PRO A 157 -3.28 11.91 13.53
N GLN A 158 -4.14 11.58 14.52
CA GLN A 158 -4.63 12.48 15.58
C GLN A 158 -5.52 13.64 15.13
N VAL A 159 -5.75 13.85 13.84
CA VAL A 159 -6.66 14.89 13.34
C VAL A 159 -8.09 14.34 13.28
N SER A 160 -8.81 14.41 14.41
CA SER A 160 -10.24 14.07 14.44
C SER A 160 -11.06 15.31 14.05
N PRO A 161 -12.08 15.20 13.21
CA PRO A 161 -12.75 14.00 12.68
C PRO A 161 -12.37 13.60 11.25
N SER A 162 -11.12 13.66 10.86
CA SER A 162 -10.69 13.24 9.52
C SER A 162 -11.01 11.74 9.27
N PRO A 163 -11.17 11.33 8.01
CA PRO A 163 -11.35 9.92 7.66
C PRO A 163 -10.09 9.09 7.94
N GLY A 164 -10.22 7.78 7.89
CA GLY A 164 -9.10 6.84 8.02
C GLY A 164 -8.01 7.05 6.97
N GLY A 165 -6.82 6.62 7.30
CA GLY A 165 -5.66 6.72 6.42
C GLY A 165 -5.89 6.05 5.06
N PRO A 166 -5.20 6.47 4.00
CA PRO A 166 -5.46 6.00 2.64
C PRO A 166 -5.25 4.49 2.47
N LEU A 167 -4.46 3.86 3.32
CA LEU A 167 -4.22 2.41 3.32
C LEU A 167 -4.66 1.71 4.62
N PHE A 168 -5.61 2.28 5.40
CA PHE A 168 -6.14 1.58 6.57
C PHE A 168 -6.74 0.22 6.13
N GLY A 169 -6.39 -0.83 6.88
CA GLY A 169 -6.78 -2.20 6.53
C GLY A 169 -5.74 -2.98 5.69
N VAL A 170 -4.73 -2.32 5.10
CA VAL A 170 -3.67 -3.01 4.33
C VAL A 170 -2.85 -3.97 5.20
N GLN A 171 -2.74 -3.70 6.48
CA GLN A 171 -2.04 -4.56 7.46
C GLN A 171 -2.67 -5.96 7.56
N LEU A 172 -3.93 -6.14 7.12
CA LEU A 172 -4.61 -7.43 7.05
C LEU A 172 -4.49 -8.08 5.65
N SER A 173 -3.45 -7.75 4.91
CA SER A 173 -3.05 -8.38 3.65
C SER A 173 -1.69 -9.06 3.79
N GLN A 174 -1.25 -9.77 2.76
CA GLN A 174 0.02 -10.51 2.74
C GLN A 174 0.10 -11.60 3.83
N LEU A 175 -1.03 -12.02 4.37
CA LEU A 175 -1.07 -13.03 5.42
C LEU A 175 -0.63 -14.40 4.89
N ARG A 176 -0.05 -15.21 5.77
CA ARG A 176 0.41 -16.58 5.45
C ARG A 176 -0.73 -17.48 4.96
N CYS A 177 -1.95 -17.18 5.33
CA CYS A 177 -3.17 -17.86 4.90
C CYS A 177 -3.67 -17.46 3.50
N SER A 178 -3.07 -16.45 2.84
CA SER A 178 -3.48 -16.02 1.50
C SER A 178 -3.19 -17.10 0.46
N ASP A 179 -4.18 -17.40 -0.40
CA ASP A 179 -4.03 -18.28 -1.56
C ASP A 179 -3.33 -17.59 -2.75
N VAL A 180 -3.14 -16.28 -2.67
CA VAL A 180 -2.45 -15.45 -3.67
C VAL A 180 -0.94 -15.40 -3.39
N SER A 181 -0.53 -15.92 -2.25
CA SER A 181 0.87 -16.03 -1.93
C SER A 181 1.61 -16.84 -3.00
N ARG A 182 2.88 -16.55 -3.16
CA ARG A 182 3.74 -17.23 -4.14
C ARG A 182 4.14 -18.65 -3.66
N THR A 183 3.11 -19.45 -3.33
CA THR A 183 3.26 -20.85 -2.95
C THR A 183 3.83 -21.64 -4.13
N GLY A 184 4.94 -22.31 -3.94
CA GLY A 184 5.63 -23.09 -4.98
C GLY A 184 7.00 -22.55 -5.35
N HIS A 185 7.38 -21.36 -4.92
CA HIS A 185 8.78 -20.97 -4.89
C HIS A 185 9.53 -21.79 -3.82
N PRO A 186 10.77 -22.23 -4.09
CA PRO A 186 11.56 -23.00 -3.11
C PRO A 186 11.76 -22.28 -1.77
N ALA A 187 11.51 -20.97 -1.74
CA ALA A 187 11.59 -20.11 -0.58
C ALA A 187 10.24 -19.54 -0.17
N SER A 188 9.16 -20.29 -0.32
CA SER A 188 7.75 -19.87 -0.15
C SER A 188 7.38 -19.41 1.28
N THR A 189 8.13 -18.45 1.78
CA THR A 189 7.84 -17.67 2.99
C THR A 189 7.42 -16.24 2.63
N SER A 190 6.99 -16.02 1.40
CA SER A 190 6.63 -14.71 0.87
C SER A 190 5.42 -14.06 1.55
N ASN A 191 4.83 -14.72 2.53
CA ASN A 191 3.71 -14.20 3.30
C ASN A 191 4.16 -13.77 4.68
N LEU A 192 3.67 -12.61 5.08
CA LEU A 192 3.97 -12.06 6.38
C LEU A 192 3.07 -12.71 7.43
N PRO A 193 3.63 -13.25 8.51
CA PRO A 193 2.84 -14.06 9.46
C PRO A 193 1.69 -13.30 10.13
N VAL A 194 1.86 -11.98 10.34
CA VAL A 194 0.83 -11.09 10.92
C VAL A 194 0.51 -9.92 9.99
N GLY A 195 0.77 -10.07 8.71
CA GLY A 195 0.53 -9.05 7.69
C GLY A 195 1.57 -7.94 7.68
N LEU A 196 1.22 -6.82 7.04
CA LEU A 196 2.09 -5.65 6.93
C LEU A 196 2.14 -4.90 8.27
N SER A 197 3.34 -4.62 8.75
CA SER A 197 3.59 -3.95 10.03
C SER A 197 3.61 -2.43 9.90
N GLY A 198 3.01 -1.74 10.88
CA GLY A 198 3.20 -0.30 11.11
C GLY A 198 4.10 -0.01 12.31
N ASP A 199 4.65 -1.03 12.96
CA ASP A 199 5.49 -0.89 14.14
C ASP A 199 6.91 -0.42 13.77
N PRO A 200 7.41 0.73 14.27
CA PRO A 200 8.73 1.25 13.96
C PRO A 200 9.84 0.22 14.19
N GLY A 201 10.81 0.15 13.26
CA GLY A 201 11.90 -0.84 13.30
C GLY A 201 12.07 -1.61 11.97
N GLY A 202 11.28 -1.28 10.93
CA GLY A 202 11.42 -1.81 9.59
C GLY A 202 11.91 -0.77 8.59
N LEU A 203 13.03 -1.03 7.90
CA LEU A 203 13.61 -0.13 6.90
C LEU A 203 13.91 -0.87 5.57
N PRO A 204 13.78 -0.19 4.41
CA PRO A 204 14.08 -0.78 3.12
C PRO A 204 15.58 -0.88 2.86
N LEU A 205 15.97 -1.88 2.08
CA LEU A 205 17.33 -2.13 1.64
C LEU A 205 17.45 -1.87 0.14
N TYR A 206 18.50 -1.14 -0.25
CA TYR A 206 18.77 -0.75 -1.62
C TYR A 206 20.19 -1.11 -2.04
N LYS A 207 20.37 -1.48 -3.32
CA LYS A 207 21.65 -1.61 -3.99
C LYS A 207 21.59 -0.84 -5.31
N ASN A 208 22.53 0.06 -5.54
CA ASN A 208 22.60 0.86 -6.78
C ASN A 208 21.27 1.52 -7.17
N GLY A 209 20.47 1.97 -6.18
CA GLY A 209 19.16 2.61 -6.39
C GLY A 209 18.00 1.64 -6.62
N THR A 210 18.25 0.33 -6.62
CA THR A 210 17.21 -0.71 -6.74
C THR A 210 16.82 -1.21 -5.35
N ALA A 211 15.52 -1.28 -5.07
CA ALA A 211 15.00 -1.90 -3.85
C ALA A 211 15.28 -3.41 -3.90
N VAL A 212 16.00 -3.93 -2.91
CA VAL A 212 16.42 -5.34 -2.85
C VAL A 212 15.84 -6.11 -1.66
N GLY A 213 15.11 -5.41 -0.77
CA GLY A 213 14.47 -6.06 0.38
C GLY A 213 14.22 -5.11 1.53
N GLY A 214 14.12 -5.68 2.73
CA GLY A 214 13.92 -4.95 3.98
C GLY A 214 14.59 -5.62 5.17
N ILE A 215 14.90 -4.81 6.17
CA ILE A 215 15.33 -5.24 7.50
C ILE A 215 14.21 -4.94 8.49
N GLY A 216 13.98 -5.82 9.46
CA GLY A 216 13.05 -5.64 10.58
C GLY A 216 13.67 -6.06 11.90
N VAL A 217 13.39 -5.29 12.94
CA VAL A 217 13.93 -5.47 14.30
C VAL A 217 12.79 -5.50 15.30
N GLU A 218 12.84 -6.46 16.22
CA GLU A 218 11.91 -6.60 17.33
C GLU A 218 12.67 -6.86 18.62
N GLY A 219 12.37 -6.11 19.71
CA GLY A 219 13.12 -6.28 20.96
C GLY A 219 12.49 -5.67 22.21
N ASP A 220 11.62 -4.67 22.10
CA ASP A 220 11.00 -4.03 23.24
C ASP A 220 9.84 -4.85 23.83
N GLY A 221 9.26 -5.76 23.02
CA GLY A 221 8.18 -6.67 23.44
C GLY A 221 6.78 -6.11 23.21
N ILE A 222 6.65 -5.03 22.42
CA ILE A 222 5.38 -4.38 22.09
C ILE A 222 5.28 -4.21 20.58
N TYR A 223 4.36 -4.94 19.95
CA TYR A 223 4.06 -4.80 18.53
C TYR A 223 2.92 -3.80 18.35
N THR A 224 3.23 -2.60 17.88
CA THR A 224 2.30 -1.47 17.94
C THR A 224 2.30 -0.66 16.63
N ILE A 225 1.89 0.59 16.70
CA ILE A 225 2.05 1.63 15.68
C ILE A 225 2.53 2.91 16.34
N ASP A 226 3.23 3.76 15.59
CA ASP A 226 3.49 5.13 16.00
C ASP A 226 2.20 5.96 15.82
N ARG A 227 1.62 6.41 16.94
CA ARG A 227 0.37 7.19 16.92
C ARG A 227 0.59 8.67 16.75
N ASP A 228 1.79 9.16 17.02
CA ASP A 228 2.15 10.56 16.90
C ASP A 228 3.30 10.76 15.91
N GLY A 229 2.99 10.66 14.61
CA GLY A 229 3.98 10.90 13.56
C GLY A 229 4.51 12.35 13.47
N SER A 230 4.10 13.25 14.38
CA SER A 230 4.57 14.63 14.43
C SER A 230 5.72 14.85 15.42
N ASP A 231 5.98 13.90 16.31
CA ASP A 231 7.08 13.96 17.26
C ASP A 231 8.40 13.45 16.65
N SER A 232 9.46 13.49 17.41
CA SER A 232 10.80 13.03 17.02
C SER A 232 11.26 11.90 17.93
N ASP A 233 10.34 11.07 18.39
CA ASP A 233 10.67 9.92 19.21
C ASP A 233 11.63 8.99 18.48
N GLN A 234 12.54 8.37 19.23
CA GLN A 234 13.52 7.43 18.68
C GLN A 234 13.29 6.06 19.30
N SER A 235 12.62 5.17 18.54
CA SER A 235 12.57 3.75 18.89
C SER A 235 13.97 3.15 18.83
N GLY A 236 14.35 2.41 19.86
CA GLY A 236 15.60 1.64 19.86
C GLY A 236 15.69 0.68 18.69
N GLU A 237 14.57 0.09 18.28
CA GLU A 237 14.47 -0.83 17.15
C GLU A 237 14.73 -0.14 15.83
N GLU A 238 14.19 1.07 15.64
CA GLU A 238 14.41 1.86 14.44
C GLU A 238 15.88 2.31 14.32
N ILE A 239 16.53 2.71 15.43
CA ILE A 239 17.96 3.01 15.47
C ILE A 239 18.79 1.78 15.07
N ILE A 240 18.43 0.61 15.58
CA ILE A 240 19.11 -0.65 15.26
C ILE A 240 18.91 -1.03 13.79
N ALA A 241 17.68 -0.93 13.29
CA ALA A 241 17.38 -1.22 11.89
C ALA A 241 18.11 -0.24 10.96
N ALA A 242 18.15 1.06 11.29
CA ALA A 242 18.89 2.07 10.54
C ALA A 242 20.38 1.74 10.43
N ALA A 243 21.01 1.30 11.53
CA ALA A 243 22.40 0.86 11.50
C ALA A 243 22.62 -0.34 10.57
N GLY A 244 21.66 -1.27 10.49
CA GLY A 244 21.67 -2.38 9.55
C GLY A 244 21.66 -1.96 8.09
N THR A 245 21.09 -0.78 7.76
CA THR A 245 21.05 -0.28 6.37
C THR A 245 22.35 0.38 5.90
N LEU A 246 23.40 0.45 6.72
CA LEU A 246 24.68 1.07 6.31
C LEU A 246 25.26 0.37 5.07
N GLY A 247 25.42 1.12 3.99
CA GLY A 247 25.78 0.60 2.66
C GLY A 247 24.61 0.11 1.81
N PHE A 248 23.39 0.05 2.38
CA PHE A 248 22.16 -0.40 1.73
C PHE A 248 21.01 0.60 1.93
N SER A 249 21.29 1.84 2.27
CA SER A 249 20.28 2.84 2.57
C SER A 249 19.49 3.28 1.34
N ALA A 250 18.21 3.60 1.53
CA ALA A 250 17.36 4.17 0.50
C ALA A 250 17.91 5.52 0.00
N PRO A 251 17.87 5.79 -1.32
CA PRO A 251 18.21 7.10 -1.87
C PRO A 251 17.34 8.20 -1.25
N ALA A 252 17.96 9.30 -0.81
CA ALA A 252 17.27 10.37 -0.09
C ALA A 252 16.11 10.99 -0.89
N GLY A 253 16.24 11.08 -2.23
CA GLY A 253 15.26 11.72 -3.10
C GLY A 253 13.93 10.96 -3.28
N ILE A 254 13.84 9.70 -2.82
CA ILE A 254 12.64 8.86 -2.93
C ILE A 254 12.08 8.40 -1.59
N ARG A 255 12.67 8.85 -0.47
CA ARG A 255 12.19 8.51 0.88
C ARG A 255 10.81 9.11 1.14
N GLY A 256 10.02 8.46 1.98
CA GLY A 256 8.65 8.87 2.33
C GLY A 256 8.51 10.35 2.67
N ASN A 257 9.48 10.94 3.38
CA ASN A 257 9.48 12.36 3.74
C ASN A 257 9.64 13.34 2.56
N THR A 258 9.87 12.84 1.36
CA THR A 258 9.84 13.62 0.10
C THR A 258 8.55 13.44 -0.69
N ILE A 259 7.62 12.66 -0.16
CA ILE A 259 6.35 12.28 -0.81
C ILE A 259 5.18 12.90 -0.05
N LEU A 260 4.25 13.52 -0.79
CA LEU A 260 3.04 14.10 -0.23
C LEU A 260 1.83 13.22 -0.55
N VAL A 261 1.11 12.80 0.48
CA VAL A 261 -0.20 12.17 0.35
C VAL A 261 -1.25 13.15 0.88
N ASP A 262 -2.21 13.52 0.04
CA ASP A 262 -3.23 14.53 0.35
C ASP A 262 -2.64 15.85 0.91
N GLY A 263 -1.43 16.22 0.46
CA GLY A 263 -0.73 17.42 0.88
C GLY A 263 0.06 17.28 2.18
N VAL A 264 0.13 16.09 2.77
CA VAL A 264 0.87 15.79 4.00
C VAL A 264 2.12 14.97 3.67
N ALA A 265 3.29 15.39 4.19
CA ALA A 265 4.52 14.62 4.05
C ALA A 265 4.44 13.35 4.92
N ILE A 266 4.79 12.20 4.33
CA ILE A 266 4.82 10.94 5.06
C ILE A 266 6.14 10.85 5.83
N PRO A 267 6.17 10.49 7.14
CA PRO A 267 7.43 10.28 7.85
C PRO A 267 8.21 9.12 7.20
N PHE A 268 9.54 9.19 7.27
CA PHE A 268 10.39 8.09 6.83
C PHE A 268 10.93 7.31 8.04
N ALA A 269 11.87 7.89 8.76
CA ALA A 269 12.43 7.34 9.99
C ALA A 269 12.97 8.48 10.85
N ASN A 270 12.94 8.31 12.16
CA ASN A 270 13.55 9.25 13.13
C ASN A 270 15.01 8.88 13.44
N ALA A 271 15.56 7.86 12.76
CA ALA A 271 16.94 7.42 12.88
C ALA A 271 17.61 7.33 11.50
N GLU A 272 18.88 7.67 11.45
CA GLU A 272 19.74 7.54 10.27
C GLU A 272 20.84 6.50 10.54
N PRO A 273 21.35 5.81 9.51
CA PRO A 273 22.51 4.94 9.69
C PRO A 273 23.73 5.75 10.17
N PRO A 274 24.57 5.18 11.04
CA PRO A 274 25.78 5.84 11.46
C PRO A 274 26.72 6.04 10.27
N ALA A 275 27.54 7.12 10.30
CA ALA A 275 28.49 7.39 9.22
C ALA A 275 29.54 6.27 9.05
N THR A 276 29.87 5.60 10.15
CA THR A 276 30.79 4.44 10.20
C THR A 276 30.35 3.51 11.31
N LEU A 277 30.57 2.23 11.12
CA LEU A 277 30.31 1.21 12.15
C LEU A 277 31.36 0.10 12.04
N ASN A 278 32.07 -0.17 13.11
CA ASN A 278 32.93 -1.35 13.21
C ASN A 278 32.07 -2.56 13.61
N ALA A 279 31.43 -3.17 12.63
CA ALA A 279 30.51 -4.28 12.89
C ALA A 279 31.24 -5.49 13.47
N ILE A 280 30.70 -6.04 14.54
CA ILE A 280 31.12 -7.32 15.11
C ILE A 280 30.65 -8.41 14.13
N PRO A 281 31.50 -9.39 13.76
CA PRO A 281 31.10 -10.42 12.82
C PRO A 281 29.86 -11.21 13.28
N PHE A 282 28.98 -11.55 12.33
CA PHE A 282 27.76 -12.33 12.57
C PHE A 282 28.03 -13.62 13.38
N SER A 283 29.10 -14.33 13.03
CA SER A 283 29.51 -15.57 13.70
C SER A 283 29.82 -15.37 15.19
N THR A 284 30.26 -14.19 15.59
CA THR A 284 30.53 -13.86 17.00
C THR A 284 29.23 -13.78 17.80
N PHE A 285 28.17 -13.23 17.24
CA PHE A 285 26.86 -13.20 17.92
C PHE A 285 26.31 -14.60 18.13
N VAL A 286 26.45 -15.48 17.12
CA VAL A 286 26.05 -16.91 17.24
C VAL A 286 26.91 -17.62 18.27
N ALA A 287 28.23 -17.44 18.27
CA ALA A 287 29.13 -18.04 19.24
C ALA A 287 28.88 -17.60 20.69
N ASN A 288 28.34 -16.37 20.88
CA ASN A 288 27.99 -15.80 22.19
C ASN A 288 26.56 -16.14 22.64
N GLY A 289 25.92 -17.15 22.06
CA GLY A 289 24.63 -17.66 22.50
C GLY A 289 23.42 -17.10 21.72
N GLY A 290 23.65 -16.33 20.66
CA GLY A 290 22.60 -15.97 19.71
C GLY A 290 22.21 -17.19 18.85
N THR A 291 20.96 -17.18 18.37
CA THR A 291 20.42 -18.24 17.50
C THR A 291 20.17 -17.71 16.11
N ALA A 292 20.80 -18.29 15.10
CA ALA A 292 20.44 -18.08 13.70
C ALA A 292 19.18 -18.93 13.40
N ILE A 293 17.99 -18.37 13.65
CA ILE A 293 16.71 -19.04 13.40
C ILE A 293 16.59 -19.39 11.91
N VAL A 294 16.95 -18.44 11.04
CA VAL A 294 17.16 -18.67 9.62
C VAL A 294 18.61 -18.29 9.30
N PRO A 295 19.47 -19.24 8.96
CA PRO A 295 20.83 -18.94 8.52
C PRO A 295 20.82 -18.05 7.26
N PRO A 296 21.75 -17.08 7.13
CA PRO A 296 21.83 -16.20 5.96
C PRO A 296 21.99 -16.97 4.65
N ILE A 297 21.14 -16.65 3.66
CA ILE A 297 21.11 -17.23 2.31
C ILE A 297 21.12 -16.12 1.25
N ASP A 298 21.49 -16.48 0.02
CA ASP A 298 21.31 -15.62 -1.15
C ASP A 298 19.83 -15.45 -1.49
N SER A 299 19.44 -14.27 -1.99
CA SER A 299 18.11 -14.12 -2.58
C SER A 299 17.94 -15.11 -3.74
N PRO A 300 16.82 -15.85 -3.78
CA PRO A 300 16.52 -16.70 -4.93
C PRO A 300 16.28 -15.87 -6.19
N ALA A 301 16.29 -16.53 -7.34
CA ALA A 301 15.84 -15.92 -8.58
C ALA A 301 14.36 -15.50 -8.47
N THR A 302 13.99 -14.40 -9.14
CA THR A 302 12.60 -13.95 -9.19
C THR A 302 11.67 -15.02 -9.75
N GLY A 303 10.50 -15.17 -9.15
CA GLY A 303 9.46 -16.06 -9.67
C GLY A 303 8.54 -15.39 -10.68
N PHE A 304 8.67 -14.10 -10.91
CA PHE A 304 7.93 -13.40 -11.92
C PHE A 304 8.57 -13.58 -13.30
N VAL A 305 7.71 -13.75 -14.31
CA VAL A 305 8.13 -13.88 -15.72
C VAL A 305 7.82 -12.57 -16.43
N ALA A 306 8.82 -12.03 -17.14
CA ALA A 306 8.66 -10.83 -17.94
C ALA A 306 7.54 -11.00 -18.96
N SER A 307 6.68 -10.00 -19.09
CA SER A 307 5.51 -10.00 -19.97
C SER A 307 5.23 -8.61 -20.50
N SER A 308 4.42 -8.51 -21.55
CA SER A 308 3.96 -7.22 -22.08
C SER A 308 2.50 -7.34 -22.52
N LEU A 309 1.67 -6.37 -22.11
CA LEU A 309 0.27 -6.27 -22.51
C LEU A 309 -0.02 -4.88 -23.08
N GLY A 310 -0.53 -4.83 -24.31
CA GLY A 310 -0.82 -3.55 -24.98
C GLY A 310 0.38 -2.63 -25.16
N GLY A 311 1.59 -3.18 -25.26
CA GLY A 311 2.83 -2.42 -25.32
C GLY A 311 3.40 -1.99 -23.96
N VAL A 312 2.69 -2.29 -22.86
CA VAL A 312 3.14 -2.00 -21.51
C VAL A 312 4.01 -3.14 -21.00
N SER A 313 5.25 -2.84 -20.65
CA SER A 313 6.17 -3.81 -20.04
C SER A 313 5.79 -4.10 -18.60
N GLY A 314 6.01 -5.34 -18.18
CA GLY A 314 5.69 -5.78 -16.83
C GLY A 314 6.06 -7.24 -16.61
N SER A 315 5.34 -7.88 -15.68
CA SER A 315 5.54 -9.29 -15.34
C SER A 315 4.24 -9.98 -14.96
N THR A 316 4.24 -11.31 -15.08
CA THR A 316 3.16 -12.19 -14.60
C THR A 316 3.74 -13.25 -13.68
N ASP A 317 2.89 -13.85 -12.86
CA ASP A 317 3.24 -15.05 -12.11
C ASP A 317 2.71 -16.29 -12.86
N PRO A 318 3.53 -17.31 -13.13
CA PRO A 318 3.09 -18.54 -13.79
C PRO A 318 1.94 -19.27 -13.08
N ASN A 319 1.75 -19.05 -11.78
CA ASN A 319 0.66 -19.63 -11.01
C ASN A 319 -0.70 -18.94 -11.29
N PHE A 320 -0.67 -17.72 -11.86
CA PHE A 320 -1.88 -16.94 -12.17
C PHE A 320 -1.89 -16.49 -13.65
N PRO A 321 -1.82 -17.44 -14.60
CA PRO A 321 -1.88 -17.11 -16.02
C PRO A 321 -3.24 -16.56 -16.40
N ILE A 322 -3.32 -15.87 -17.54
CA ILE A 322 -4.61 -15.44 -18.09
C ILE A 322 -5.40 -16.65 -18.57
N ILE A 323 -6.57 -16.86 -17.96
CA ILE A 323 -7.51 -17.95 -18.26
C ILE A 323 -8.93 -17.41 -18.44
N GLN A 324 -9.82 -18.23 -18.97
CA GLN A 324 -11.26 -17.94 -19.00
C GLN A 324 -11.92 -18.15 -17.63
N GLY A 325 -13.03 -17.47 -17.38
CA GLY A 325 -13.83 -17.64 -16.17
C GLY A 325 -14.35 -19.07 -16.01
N THR A 326 -14.26 -19.59 -14.80
CA THR A 326 -14.72 -20.96 -14.46
C THR A 326 -16.25 -21.06 -14.47
N ASP A 327 -16.93 -19.92 -14.38
CA ASP A 327 -18.38 -19.75 -14.42
C ASP A 327 -18.91 -19.51 -15.87
N GLY A 328 -18.01 -19.42 -16.86
CA GLY A 328 -18.33 -19.11 -18.25
C GLY A 328 -18.67 -17.64 -18.51
N GLY A 329 -18.50 -16.74 -17.53
CA GLY A 329 -18.83 -15.32 -17.65
C GLY A 329 -17.87 -14.54 -18.55
N LEU A 330 -16.55 -14.72 -18.33
CA LEU A 330 -15.48 -14.05 -19.09
C LEU A 330 -14.67 -15.04 -19.90
N THR A 331 -14.40 -14.73 -21.16
CA THR A 331 -13.44 -15.46 -21.98
C THR A 331 -12.00 -14.99 -21.67
N ALA A 332 -11.00 -15.80 -21.97
CA ALA A 332 -9.60 -15.40 -21.82
C ALA A 332 -9.23 -14.14 -22.63
N ALA A 333 -9.85 -13.95 -23.80
CA ALA A 333 -9.67 -12.76 -24.62
C ALA A 333 -10.24 -11.50 -23.93
N GLU A 334 -11.40 -11.60 -23.29
CA GLU A 334 -11.99 -10.50 -22.52
C GLU A 334 -11.17 -10.20 -21.27
N VAL A 335 -10.65 -11.21 -20.56
CA VAL A 335 -9.72 -11.02 -19.45
C VAL A 335 -8.46 -10.27 -19.91
N THR A 336 -7.87 -10.69 -21.05
CA THR A 336 -6.73 -10.00 -21.66
C THR A 336 -7.07 -8.55 -21.99
N GLN A 337 -8.25 -8.29 -22.59
CA GLN A 337 -8.71 -6.93 -22.89
C GLN A 337 -8.80 -6.06 -21.64
N ILE A 338 -9.44 -6.54 -20.58
CA ILE A 338 -9.64 -5.82 -19.31
C ILE A 338 -8.29 -5.46 -18.69
N ILE A 339 -7.37 -6.43 -18.57
CA ILE A 339 -6.04 -6.21 -17.99
C ILE A 339 -5.23 -5.23 -18.88
N THR A 340 -5.30 -5.37 -20.19
CA THR A 340 -4.60 -4.49 -21.13
C THR A 340 -5.09 -3.05 -21.02
N GLN A 341 -6.41 -2.82 -20.98
CA GLN A 341 -6.99 -1.48 -20.81
C GLN A 341 -6.50 -0.82 -19.51
N ALA A 342 -6.47 -1.57 -18.41
CA ALA A 342 -5.95 -1.09 -17.12
C ALA A 342 -4.44 -0.80 -17.21
N ALA A 343 -3.63 -1.69 -17.78
CA ALA A 343 -2.19 -1.51 -17.91
C ALA A 343 -1.83 -0.26 -18.75
N VAL A 344 -2.49 -0.08 -19.89
CA VAL A 344 -2.32 1.11 -20.75
C VAL A 344 -2.74 2.38 -20.01
N ARG A 345 -3.81 2.32 -19.20
CA ARG A 345 -4.23 3.45 -18.38
C ARG A 345 -3.19 3.78 -17.32
N ALA A 346 -2.57 2.80 -16.67
CA ALA A 346 -1.53 3.02 -15.66
C ALA A 346 -0.34 3.80 -16.22
N GLU A 347 0.12 3.47 -17.44
CA GLU A 347 1.23 4.19 -18.11
C GLU A 347 0.94 5.67 -18.40
N THR A 348 -0.33 6.06 -18.47
CA THR A 348 -0.75 7.45 -18.69
C THR A 348 -1.30 8.12 -17.44
N THR A 349 -1.34 7.40 -16.32
CA THR A 349 -1.83 7.91 -15.03
C THR A 349 -0.64 8.37 -14.19
N ARG A 350 -0.71 9.58 -13.65
CA ARG A 350 0.31 10.11 -12.73
C ARG A 350 0.27 9.35 -11.41
N ALA A 351 1.41 8.81 -10.97
CA ALA A 351 1.56 8.23 -9.65
C ALA A 351 1.32 9.28 -8.54
N ALA A 352 0.71 8.86 -7.42
CA ALA A 352 0.53 9.72 -6.25
C ALA A 352 1.76 9.73 -5.34
N ILE A 353 2.42 8.59 -5.19
CA ILE A 353 3.41 8.33 -4.15
C ILE A 353 4.81 7.99 -4.70
N ARG A 354 5.18 8.58 -5.85
CA ARG A 354 6.43 8.26 -6.54
C ARG A 354 7.19 9.52 -6.94
N ASN A 355 8.50 9.49 -6.81
CA ASN A 355 9.43 10.50 -7.34
C ASN A 355 10.26 9.94 -8.52
N PRO A 356 10.60 10.77 -9.52
CA PRO A 356 10.19 12.17 -9.64
C PRO A 356 8.70 12.32 -9.92
N ILE A 357 8.13 13.45 -9.48
CA ILE A 357 6.71 13.79 -9.74
C ILE A 357 6.45 13.77 -11.25
N GLY A 358 5.31 13.19 -11.65
CA GLY A 358 4.94 13.05 -13.06
C GLY A 358 5.35 11.71 -13.68
N THR A 359 5.84 10.77 -12.88
CA THR A 359 6.05 9.38 -13.34
C THR A 359 4.74 8.61 -13.45
N PRO A 360 4.66 7.59 -14.34
CA PRO A 360 3.50 6.71 -14.44
C PRO A 360 3.24 5.93 -13.16
N ALA A 361 1.97 5.66 -12.88
CA ALA A 361 1.56 4.79 -11.79
C ALA A 361 2.01 3.34 -12.05
N ARG A 362 2.56 2.69 -11.04
CA ARG A 362 3.01 1.31 -11.05
C ARG A 362 2.08 0.47 -10.20
N VAL A 363 1.46 -0.54 -10.82
CA VAL A 363 0.33 -1.25 -10.23
C VAL A 363 0.36 -2.74 -10.54
N SER A 364 -0.25 -3.53 -9.66
CA SER A 364 -0.72 -4.89 -9.93
C SER A 364 -2.20 -4.84 -10.32
N ILE A 365 -2.59 -5.62 -11.33
CA ILE A 365 -3.92 -5.69 -11.91
C ILE A 365 -4.39 -7.13 -11.87
N THR A 366 -5.52 -7.39 -11.22
CA THR A 366 -6.11 -8.72 -11.08
C THR A 366 -7.55 -8.73 -11.62
N VAL A 367 -7.91 -9.76 -12.35
CA VAL A 367 -9.31 -10.04 -12.73
C VAL A 367 -9.75 -11.35 -12.09
N VAL A 368 -10.96 -11.35 -11.52
CA VAL A 368 -11.59 -12.54 -10.95
C VAL A 368 -12.94 -12.81 -11.59
N ASP A 369 -13.37 -14.10 -11.61
CA ASP A 369 -14.74 -14.48 -11.98
C ASP A 369 -15.71 -14.36 -10.79
N THR A 370 -16.99 -14.71 -10.99
CA THR A 370 -18.01 -14.64 -9.92
C THR A 370 -17.76 -15.64 -8.79
N ASN A 371 -16.93 -16.65 -8.97
CA ASN A 371 -16.50 -17.58 -7.92
C ASN A 371 -15.32 -17.05 -7.11
N GLY A 372 -14.74 -15.90 -7.49
CA GLY A 372 -13.54 -15.34 -6.85
C GLY A 372 -12.24 -16.01 -7.32
N VAL A 373 -12.31 -16.84 -8.39
CA VAL A 373 -11.14 -17.45 -9.00
C VAL A 373 -10.38 -16.39 -9.78
N ILE A 374 -9.07 -16.33 -9.58
CA ILE A 374 -8.19 -15.39 -10.28
C ILE A 374 -8.05 -15.85 -11.74
N LEU A 375 -8.41 -14.96 -12.67
CA LEU A 375 -8.36 -15.19 -14.12
C LEU A 375 -7.08 -14.63 -14.76
N GLY A 376 -6.26 -13.92 -14.00
CA GLY A 376 -4.98 -13.40 -14.42
C GLY A 376 -4.51 -12.28 -13.51
N ILE A 377 -3.18 -12.20 -13.31
CA ILE A 377 -2.51 -11.09 -12.64
C ILE A 377 -1.40 -10.56 -13.54
N PHE A 378 -1.37 -9.25 -13.73
CA PHE A 378 -0.29 -8.54 -14.42
C PHE A 378 0.24 -7.42 -13.53
N ARG A 379 1.57 -7.31 -13.41
CA ARG A 379 2.26 -6.23 -12.72
C ARG A 379 2.98 -5.37 -13.73
N THR A 380 2.76 -4.06 -13.70
CA THR A 380 3.59 -3.12 -14.47
C THR A 380 5.02 -3.11 -13.92
N THR A 381 6.00 -2.72 -14.73
CA THR A 381 7.40 -2.65 -14.29
C THR A 381 7.51 -1.81 -13.02
N ASP A 382 8.28 -2.29 -12.02
CA ASP A 382 8.51 -1.62 -10.74
C ASP A 382 7.23 -1.39 -9.89
N ALA A 383 6.17 -2.18 -10.10
CA ALA A 383 5.01 -2.14 -9.22
C ALA A 383 5.36 -2.64 -7.81
N PRO A 384 4.91 -1.96 -6.75
CA PRO A 384 5.17 -2.40 -5.38
C PRO A 384 4.56 -3.79 -5.14
N LEU A 385 5.27 -4.64 -4.40
CA LEU A 385 4.86 -6.05 -4.27
C LEU A 385 3.58 -6.21 -3.45
N PHE A 386 3.31 -5.33 -2.48
CA PHE A 386 2.07 -5.44 -1.69
C PHE A 386 0.82 -5.47 -2.56
N GLY A 387 0.86 -4.79 -3.72
CA GLY A 387 -0.25 -4.73 -4.66
C GLY A 387 -0.64 -6.08 -5.26
N PHE A 388 0.24 -7.09 -5.22
CA PHE A 388 -0.01 -8.40 -5.80
C PHE A 388 -1.16 -9.13 -5.10
N ASP A 389 -1.12 -9.26 -3.78
CA ASP A 389 -2.21 -9.84 -2.97
C ASP A 389 -3.40 -8.88 -2.87
N VAL A 390 -3.13 -7.59 -2.66
CA VAL A 390 -4.16 -6.58 -2.45
C VAL A 390 -5.02 -6.38 -3.69
N SER A 391 -4.49 -6.42 -4.91
CA SER A 391 -5.31 -6.32 -6.13
C SER A 391 -6.33 -7.45 -6.23
N ALA A 392 -5.96 -8.66 -5.82
CA ALA A 392 -6.86 -9.80 -5.75
C ALA A 392 -7.92 -9.66 -4.65
N GLN A 393 -7.52 -9.18 -3.45
CA GLN A 393 -8.49 -8.87 -2.38
C GLN A 393 -9.51 -7.83 -2.82
N LYS A 394 -9.06 -6.74 -3.48
CA LYS A 394 -9.92 -5.68 -4.02
C LYS A 394 -10.91 -6.24 -5.04
N ALA A 395 -10.43 -6.99 -6.04
CA ALA A 395 -11.30 -7.60 -7.04
C ALA A 395 -12.37 -8.51 -6.39
N ARG A 396 -11.94 -9.38 -5.47
CA ARG A 396 -12.81 -10.29 -4.74
C ARG A 396 -13.83 -9.56 -3.87
N THR A 397 -13.45 -8.46 -3.24
CA THR A 397 -14.34 -7.64 -2.41
C THR A 397 -15.48 -7.05 -3.24
N ALA A 398 -15.15 -6.38 -4.36
CA ALA A 398 -16.16 -5.82 -5.26
C ALA A 398 -17.07 -6.92 -5.84
N ASN A 399 -16.49 -8.04 -6.27
CA ASN A 399 -17.23 -9.20 -6.76
C ASN A 399 -18.20 -9.74 -5.69
N PHE A 400 -17.71 -9.97 -4.46
CA PHE A 400 -18.52 -10.53 -3.36
C PHE A 400 -19.73 -9.66 -3.03
N PHE A 401 -19.52 -8.37 -2.76
CA PHE A 401 -20.62 -7.47 -2.37
C PHE A 401 -21.62 -7.23 -3.49
N SER A 402 -21.26 -7.44 -4.75
CA SER A 402 -22.14 -7.30 -5.92
C SER A 402 -22.93 -8.55 -6.25
N GLN A 403 -22.80 -9.64 -5.49
CA GLN A 403 -23.47 -10.93 -5.74
C GLN A 403 -24.80 -11.09 -5.04
N ALA A 404 -25.68 -11.89 -5.63
CA ALA A 404 -26.96 -12.24 -5.02
C ALA A 404 -26.82 -12.99 -3.69
N GLN A 405 -25.72 -13.71 -3.48
CA GLN A 405 -25.45 -14.52 -2.30
C GLN A 405 -24.66 -13.79 -1.21
N ALA A 406 -24.29 -12.51 -1.39
CA ALA A 406 -23.44 -11.79 -0.45
C ALA A 406 -24.04 -11.76 0.97
N GLY A 407 -25.32 -11.40 1.10
CA GLY A 407 -25.99 -11.35 2.39
C GLY A 407 -26.10 -12.70 3.09
N SER A 408 -26.47 -13.76 2.36
CA SER A 408 -26.53 -15.12 2.91
C SER A 408 -25.14 -15.66 3.24
N GLY A 409 -24.11 -15.30 2.45
CA GLY A 409 -22.73 -15.65 2.71
C GLY A 409 -22.23 -15.08 4.04
N LEU A 410 -22.44 -13.78 4.28
CA LEU A 410 -22.08 -13.16 5.58
C LEU A 410 -22.86 -13.80 6.73
N THR A 411 -24.17 -14.04 6.56
CA THR A 411 -25.02 -14.61 7.62
C THR A 411 -24.61 -16.04 7.99
N ALA A 412 -24.05 -16.81 7.05
CA ALA A 412 -23.61 -18.18 7.28
C ALA A 412 -22.36 -18.27 8.17
N VAL A 413 -21.59 -17.18 8.32
CA VAL A 413 -20.38 -17.10 9.14
C VAL A 413 -20.69 -16.31 10.40
N GLY A 414 -20.76 -16.96 11.56
CA GLY A 414 -21.23 -16.38 12.82
C GLY A 414 -20.70 -14.99 13.14
N PRO A 415 -19.37 -14.74 13.12
CA PRO A 415 -18.82 -13.40 13.36
C PRO A 415 -19.28 -12.32 12.37
N LEU A 416 -19.71 -12.70 11.17
CA LEU A 416 -20.08 -11.78 10.09
C LEU A 416 -21.59 -11.51 9.98
N ALA A 417 -22.42 -12.31 10.62
CA ALA A 417 -23.88 -12.19 10.54
C ALA A 417 -24.39 -10.81 11.01
N GLY A 418 -23.71 -10.21 12.00
CA GLY A 418 -24.02 -8.87 12.50
C GLY A 418 -23.88 -7.78 11.43
N TYR A 419 -22.90 -7.90 10.54
CA TYR A 419 -22.70 -6.92 9.46
C TYR A 419 -23.78 -6.99 8.38
N ALA A 420 -24.23 -8.21 8.03
CA ALA A 420 -25.37 -8.37 7.12
C ALA A 420 -26.64 -7.71 7.70
N THR A 421 -26.88 -7.86 9.00
CA THR A 421 -28.00 -7.21 9.71
C THR A 421 -27.83 -5.69 9.74
N ALA A 422 -26.61 -5.19 10.02
CA ALA A 422 -26.34 -3.75 10.05
C ALA A 422 -26.62 -3.10 8.69
N LEU A 423 -26.18 -3.72 7.59
CA LEU A 423 -26.45 -3.23 6.24
C LEU A 423 -27.95 -3.28 5.90
N ALA A 424 -28.66 -4.34 6.29
CA ALA A 424 -30.10 -4.45 6.07
C ALA A 424 -30.88 -3.34 6.83
N ASN A 425 -30.44 -2.98 8.04
CA ASN A 425 -31.02 -1.87 8.80
C ASN A 425 -30.81 -0.51 8.14
N GLU A 426 -29.75 -0.36 7.33
CA GLU A 426 -29.51 0.83 6.50
C GLU A 426 -30.25 0.77 5.14
N GLY A 427 -31.09 -0.22 4.92
CA GLY A 427 -31.82 -0.42 3.66
C GLY A 427 -30.98 -1.01 2.53
N ILE A 428 -29.81 -1.53 2.83
CA ILE A 428 -28.92 -2.17 1.85
C ILE A 428 -29.22 -3.68 1.80
N ALA A 429 -29.81 -4.11 0.70
CA ALA A 429 -30.00 -5.54 0.43
C ALA A 429 -28.80 -6.10 -0.34
N LEU A 430 -28.03 -6.97 0.30
CA LEU A 430 -26.91 -7.68 -0.34
C LEU A 430 -27.46 -8.89 -1.14
N ASN A 431 -28.17 -8.61 -2.22
CA ASN A 431 -28.87 -9.60 -3.05
C ASN A 431 -28.53 -9.49 -4.55
N GLY A 432 -27.44 -8.78 -4.88
CA GLY A 432 -27.01 -8.56 -6.26
C GLY A 432 -27.69 -7.40 -6.99
N SER A 433 -28.59 -6.66 -6.32
CA SER A 433 -29.25 -5.49 -6.91
C SER A 433 -28.37 -4.23 -6.90
N ILE A 434 -27.21 -4.26 -6.24
CA ILE A 434 -26.29 -3.14 -6.14
C ILE A 434 -24.91 -3.59 -6.60
N ALA A 435 -24.29 -2.80 -7.47
CA ALA A 435 -22.90 -2.96 -7.89
C ALA A 435 -22.00 -2.19 -6.91
N PHE A 436 -21.26 -2.91 -6.09
CA PHE A 436 -20.33 -2.35 -5.10
C PHE A 436 -18.91 -2.32 -5.62
N THR A 437 -18.19 -1.26 -5.27
CA THR A 437 -16.72 -1.19 -5.30
C THR A 437 -16.19 -1.33 -3.87
N ASP A 438 -14.91 -1.63 -3.72
CA ASP A 438 -14.27 -1.59 -2.39
C ASP A 438 -14.20 -0.17 -1.82
N ARG A 439 -14.20 0.88 -2.66
CA ARG A 439 -14.40 2.25 -2.20
C ARG A 439 -15.74 2.42 -1.46
N ALA A 440 -16.81 1.85 -1.96
CA ALA A 440 -18.12 1.92 -1.31
C ALA A 440 -18.15 1.11 0.00
N SER A 441 -17.60 -0.11 0.00
CA SER A 441 -17.50 -0.93 1.22
C SER A 441 -16.55 -0.30 2.23
N GLY A 442 -15.43 0.26 1.79
CA GLY A 442 -14.47 0.98 2.63
C GLY A 442 -15.04 2.24 3.26
N PHE A 443 -15.88 2.99 2.52
CA PHE A 443 -16.60 4.13 3.06
C PHE A 443 -17.52 3.72 4.24
N MET A 444 -18.17 2.55 4.12
CA MET A 444 -19.01 1.98 5.18
C MET A 444 -18.20 1.30 6.31
N SER A 445 -16.91 1.10 6.13
CA SER A 445 -16.00 0.49 7.11
C SER A 445 -15.26 1.53 7.97
N GLN A 446 -15.58 2.82 7.83
CA GLN A 446 -14.93 3.87 8.61
C GLN A 446 -15.38 3.84 10.07
N PRO A 447 -14.45 4.03 11.03
CA PRO A 447 -14.77 4.08 12.47
C PRO A 447 -15.60 5.30 12.86
N ILE A 448 -15.67 6.32 11.97
CA ILE A 448 -16.54 7.49 12.08
C ILE A 448 -17.35 7.61 10.79
N TYR A 449 -18.68 7.67 10.90
CA TYR A 449 -19.55 7.67 9.73
C TYR A 449 -20.60 8.81 9.77
N PRO A 450 -20.81 9.54 8.66
CA PRO A 450 -19.96 9.49 7.45
C PRO A 450 -18.56 10.02 7.73
N PRO A 451 -17.54 9.62 6.95
CA PRO A 451 -16.17 10.12 7.11
C PRO A 451 -16.12 11.64 7.13
N GLY A 452 -15.42 12.21 8.12
CA GLY A 452 -15.34 13.67 8.32
C GLY A 452 -16.50 14.30 9.08
N ALA A 453 -17.48 13.52 9.61
CA ALA A 453 -18.54 14.06 10.45
C ALA A 453 -17.98 14.65 11.75
N THR A 454 -18.51 15.81 12.16
CA THR A 454 -18.05 16.55 13.35
C THR A 454 -19.02 16.47 14.53
N SER A 455 -20.25 16.00 14.29
CA SER A 455 -21.31 15.94 15.31
C SER A 455 -21.87 14.52 15.40
N SER A 456 -21.88 13.96 16.59
CA SER A 456 -22.40 12.62 16.90
C SER A 456 -21.94 11.56 15.87
N PRO A 457 -20.65 11.31 15.74
CA PRO A 457 -20.15 10.38 14.74
C PRO A 457 -20.57 8.96 15.13
N ASP A 458 -21.43 8.37 14.31
CA ASP A 458 -21.69 6.94 14.35
C ASP A 458 -20.55 6.17 13.69
N VAL A 459 -20.48 4.89 13.96
CA VAL A 459 -19.57 3.99 13.22
C VAL A 459 -20.20 3.56 11.90
N GLY A 460 -19.40 3.33 10.89
CA GLY A 460 -19.87 2.71 9.65
C GLY A 460 -20.45 1.31 9.90
N PRO A 461 -21.45 0.88 9.10
CA PRO A 461 -22.13 -0.40 9.33
C PRO A 461 -21.22 -1.64 9.17
N LEU A 462 -20.02 -1.48 8.61
CA LEU A 462 -19.00 -2.52 8.46
C LEU A 462 -17.79 -2.34 9.38
N SER A 463 -17.82 -1.37 10.29
CA SER A 463 -16.71 -1.00 11.17
C SER A 463 -16.94 -1.40 12.62
N LYS A 464 -15.89 -1.24 13.43
CA LYS A 464 -15.94 -1.26 14.89
C LYS A 464 -16.07 0.16 15.44
N PRO A 465 -16.70 0.32 16.63
CA PRO A 465 -16.72 1.61 17.32
C PRO A 465 -15.30 2.12 17.64
N PRO A 466 -15.09 3.46 17.67
CA PRO A 466 -13.77 4.05 17.94
C PRO A 466 -13.12 3.56 19.25
N GLY A 467 -13.92 3.22 20.27
CA GLY A 467 -13.38 2.75 21.56
C GLY A 467 -12.79 1.34 21.54
N ILE A 468 -13.07 0.54 20.50
CA ILE A 468 -12.52 -0.80 20.33
C ILE A 468 -11.83 -0.97 18.97
N TRP A 469 -11.96 0.01 18.08
CA TRP A 469 -11.30 0.01 16.79
C TRP A 469 -9.78 0.12 16.96
N SER A 470 -9.04 -0.61 16.18
CA SER A 470 -7.61 -0.46 16.01
C SER A 470 -7.19 -0.99 14.65
N VAL A 471 -5.94 -0.81 14.29
CA VAL A 471 -5.37 -1.42 13.07
C VAL A 471 -5.41 -2.95 13.10
N PHE A 472 -5.59 -3.55 14.25
CA PHE A 472 -5.73 -5.01 14.47
C PHE A 472 -7.18 -5.45 14.75
N ASN A 473 -8.15 -4.51 14.71
CA ASN A 473 -9.58 -4.76 14.88
C ASN A 473 -10.41 -3.74 14.11
N THR A 474 -10.42 -3.85 12.79
CA THR A 474 -11.02 -2.86 11.88
C THR A 474 -12.52 -3.06 11.63
N GLY A 475 -13.08 -4.20 11.98
CA GLY A 475 -14.49 -4.54 11.72
C GLY A 475 -14.64 -5.75 10.82
N LEU A 476 -15.49 -5.67 9.79
CA LEU A 476 -15.74 -6.79 8.87
C LEU A 476 -14.46 -7.45 8.38
N GLN A 477 -13.46 -6.67 8.00
CA GLN A 477 -12.21 -7.16 7.46
C GLN A 477 -11.46 -8.05 8.47
N SER A 478 -11.29 -7.58 9.71
CA SER A 478 -10.63 -8.36 10.77
C SER A 478 -11.47 -9.54 11.23
N ASP A 479 -12.80 -9.36 11.36
CA ASP A 479 -13.72 -10.41 11.83
C ASP A 479 -13.91 -11.53 10.78
N ALA A 480 -13.62 -11.27 9.51
CA ALA A 480 -13.66 -12.27 8.45
C ALA A 480 -12.49 -13.26 8.52
N LEU A 481 -11.39 -12.90 9.20
CA LEU A 481 -10.21 -13.76 9.30
C LEU A 481 -10.47 -14.92 10.26
N SER A 482 -10.44 -16.13 9.74
CA SER A 482 -10.55 -17.37 10.53
C SER A 482 -9.19 -17.95 10.89
N SER A 483 -8.12 -17.53 10.19
CA SER A 483 -6.76 -17.98 10.38
C SER A 483 -5.77 -16.92 9.91
N LEU A 484 -4.58 -16.86 10.54
CA LEU A 484 -3.44 -16.06 10.08
C LEU A 484 -2.33 -16.92 9.45
N SER A 485 -2.42 -18.23 9.56
CA SER A 485 -1.29 -19.13 9.25
C SER A 485 -1.59 -20.24 8.24
N VAL A 486 -2.87 -20.54 7.98
CA VAL A 486 -3.28 -21.64 7.09
C VAL A 486 -4.34 -21.19 6.09
N PRO A 487 -4.20 -21.49 4.78
CA PRO A 487 -5.22 -21.18 3.78
C PRO A 487 -6.52 -22.00 3.98
N PRO A 488 -7.69 -21.41 3.67
CA PRO A 488 -7.90 -20.01 3.34
C PRO A 488 -7.94 -19.11 4.58
N CYS A 489 -7.69 -17.80 4.41
CA CYS A 489 -7.76 -16.83 5.51
C CYS A 489 -9.18 -16.68 6.06
N THR A 490 -10.20 -16.85 5.23
CA THR A 490 -11.61 -16.68 5.61
C THR A 490 -12.41 -17.96 5.40
N ALA A 491 -13.55 -18.06 6.09
CA ALA A 491 -14.54 -19.10 5.83
C ALA A 491 -15.39 -18.85 4.57
N LEU A 492 -15.17 -17.72 3.88
CA LEU A 492 -15.91 -17.31 2.68
C LEU A 492 -15.14 -17.74 1.43
N ALA A 493 -15.61 -18.78 0.74
CA ALA A 493 -14.91 -19.39 -0.39
C ALA A 493 -14.59 -18.42 -1.55
N ARG A 494 -15.36 -17.31 -1.70
CA ARG A 494 -15.17 -16.33 -2.77
C ARG A 494 -14.22 -15.19 -2.42
N VAL A 495 -13.77 -15.12 -1.16
CA VAL A 495 -12.78 -14.16 -0.67
C VAL A 495 -11.75 -14.88 0.22
N PRO A 496 -11.08 -15.93 -0.31
CA PRO A 496 -10.22 -16.79 0.50
C PRO A 496 -9.03 -16.07 1.12
N ASN A 497 -8.53 -14.98 0.50
CA ASN A 497 -7.45 -14.14 1.03
C ASN A 497 -7.96 -12.91 1.84
N GLY A 498 -9.26 -12.79 2.10
CA GLY A 498 -9.85 -11.71 2.90
C GLY A 498 -10.46 -10.59 2.08
N PHE A 499 -11.03 -9.61 2.79
CA PHE A 499 -11.59 -8.39 2.22
C PHE A 499 -10.55 -7.27 2.18
N GLN A 500 -10.74 -6.34 1.24
CA GLN A 500 -10.06 -5.05 1.26
C GLN A 500 -11.07 -3.90 1.42
N ILE A 501 -10.66 -2.84 2.14
CA ILE A 501 -11.53 -1.73 2.52
C ILE A 501 -11.01 -0.36 2.07
N PHE A 502 -10.01 -0.33 1.19
CA PHE A 502 -9.56 0.88 0.51
C PHE A 502 -9.64 0.73 -1.02
N PRO A 503 -9.78 1.84 -1.77
CA PRO A 503 -10.21 1.85 -3.17
C PRO A 503 -9.31 1.13 -4.17
N GLY A 504 -9.88 0.79 -5.33
CA GLY A 504 -9.17 0.27 -6.51
C GLY A 504 -9.85 -0.92 -7.17
N SER A 505 -11.15 -1.15 -6.97
CA SER A 505 -11.86 -2.23 -7.67
C SER A 505 -13.17 -1.80 -8.29
N VAL A 506 -13.56 -2.51 -9.36
CA VAL A 506 -14.83 -2.30 -10.07
C VAL A 506 -15.42 -3.66 -10.45
N PRO A 507 -16.71 -3.94 -10.14
CA PRO A 507 -17.37 -5.15 -10.61
C PRO A 507 -17.65 -5.07 -12.12
N LEU A 508 -17.52 -6.20 -12.79
CA LEU A 508 -17.63 -6.35 -14.25
C LEU A 508 -18.98 -6.96 -14.63
N TYR A 509 -19.63 -6.36 -15.63
CA TYR A 509 -20.94 -6.79 -16.11
C TYR A 509 -20.96 -7.03 -17.62
N LYS A 510 -21.76 -8.01 -18.05
CA LYS A 510 -22.10 -8.24 -19.46
C LYS A 510 -23.62 -8.27 -19.60
N ALA A 511 -24.18 -7.42 -20.44
CA ALA A 511 -25.64 -7.31 -20.64
C ALA A 511 -26.43 -7.22 -19.32
N GLY A 512 -25.89 -6.50 -18.33
CA GLY A 512 -26.51 -6.31 -17.01
C GLY A 512 -26.31 -7.46 -16.01
N THR A 513 -25.57 -8.51 -16.38
CA THR A 513 -25.24 -9.63 -15.51
C THR A 513 -23.82 -9.51 -14.98
N LEU A 514 -23.61 -9.67 -13.67
CA LEU A 514 -22.28 -9.71 -13.05
C LEU A 514 -21.49 -10.90 -13.60
N VAL A 515 -20.26 -10.67 -14.05
CA VAL A 515 -19.36 -11.69 -14.60
C VAL A 515 -18.00 -11.75 -13.90
N GLY A 516 -17.78 -10.93 -12.87
CA GLY A 516 -16.55 -10.89 -12.11
C GLY A 516 -16.21 -9.49 -11.63
N ALA A 517 -14.94 -9.24 -11.37
CA ALA A 517 -14.44 -7.91 -11.00
C ALA A 517 -12.96 -7.73 -11.38
N ILE A 518 -12.56 -6.47 -11.55
CA ILE A 518 -11.16 -6.05 -11.65
C ILE A 518 -10.74 -5.39 -10.33
N GLY A 519 -9.50 -5.66 -9.90
CA GLY A 519 -8.84 -4.98 -8.79
C GLY A 519 -7.47 -4.47 -9.21
N VAL A 520 -7.14 -3.29 -8.78
CA VAL A 520 -5.88 -2.58 -9.05
C VAL A 520 -5.27 -2.12 -7.74
N SER A 521 -3.96 -2.28 -7.58
CA SER A 521 -3.27 -1.83 -6.37
C SER A 521 -1.83 -1.41 -6.67
N GLY A 522 -1.47 -0.19 -6.21
CA GLY A 522 -0.12 0.35 -6.39
C GLY A 522 0.03 1.80 -5.95
N ASP A 523 0.40 2.69 -6.85
CA ASP A 523 0.90 4.03 -6.56
C ASP A 523 -0.19 5.09 -6.29
N GLY A 524 -1.28 4.72 -5.63
CA GLY A 524 -2.29 5.65 -5.12
C GLY A 524 -3.73 5.14 -5.26
N VAL A 525 -4.53 5.35 -4.21
CA VAL A 525 -5.89 4.77 -4.12
C VAL A 525 -6.88 5.37 -5.12
N ASP A 526 -6.76 6.66 -5.45
CA ASP A 526 -7.60 7.28 -6.49
C ASP A 526 -7.10 6.95 -7.90
N GLN A 527 -5.79 6.73 -8.05
CA GLN A 527 -5.17 6.21 -9.26
C GLN A 527 -5.63 4.78 -9.53
N ASP A 528 -5.68 3.94 -8.49
CA ASP A 528 -6.16 2.57 -8.58
C ASP A 528 -7.62 2.52 -9.06
N ASP A 529 -8.51 3.38 -8.52
CA ASP A 529 -9.89 3.52 -9.01
C ASP A 529 -9.96 3.95 -10.47
N PHE A 530 -9.13 4.94 -10.86
CA PHE A 530 -9.12 5.45 -12.23
C PHE A 530 -8.64 4.40 -13.25
N ILE A 531 -7.64 3.61 -12.85
CA ILE A 531 -7.09 2.53 -13.66
C ILE A 531 -8.09 1.36 -13.72
N ALA A 532 -8.71 0.98 -12.61
CA ALA A 532 -9.72 -0.07 -12.55
C ALA A 532 -10.96 0.27 -13.39
N ALA A 533 -11.43 1.54 -13.30
CA ALA A 533 -12.53 2.03 -14.13
C ALA A 533 -12.20 1.97 -15.63
N ALA A 534 -10.98 2.32 -16.02
CA ALA A 534 -10.55 2.18 -17.42
C ALA A 534 -10.48 0.71 -17.87
N GLY A 535 -10.00 -0.18 -16.99
CA GLY A 535 -10.00 -1.63 -17.25
C GLY A 535 -11.40 -2.19 -17.46
N SER A 536 -12.41 -1.66 -16.77
CA SER A 536 -13.80 -2.11 -16.90
C SER A 536 -14.52 -1.62 -18.16
N ALA A 537 -13.88 -0.85 -19.04
CA ALA A 537 -14.52 -0.31 -20.25
C ALA A 537 -15.09 -1.43 -21.14
N GLY A 538 -16.41 -1.33 -21.43
CA GLY A 538 -17.18 -2.37 -22.12
C GLY A 538 -17.77 -3.46 -21.21
N PHE A 539 -17.48 -3.37 -19.90
CA PHE A 539 -17.97 -4.29 -18.85
C PHE A 539 -18.51 -3.50 -17.65
N GLU A 540 -18.93 -2.27 -17.83
CA GLU A 540 -19.37 -1.41 -16.75
C GLU A 540 -20.69 -1.89 -16.14
N ALA A 541 -20.83 -1.68 -14.84
CA ALA A 541 -22.11 -1.87 -14.17
C ALA A 541 -23.16 -0.88 -14.71
N PRO A 542 -24.42 -1.33 -14.93
CA PRO A 542 -25.51 -0.43 -15.26
C PRO A 542 -25.60 0.72 -14.25
N ALA A 543 -25.71 1.97 -14.72
CA ALA A 543 -25.67 3.15 -13.84
C ALA A 543 -26.73 3.11 -12.73
N GLY A 544 -27.90 2.55 -13.01
CA GLY A 544 -29.02 2.48 -12.06
C GLY A 544 -28.82 1.54 -10.85
N ILE A 545 -27.78 0.67 -10.90
CA ILE A 545 -27.50 -0.27 -9.79
C ILE A 545 -26.17 0.04 -9.09
N ARG A 546 -25.46 1.08 -9.47
CA ARG A 546 -24.17 1.43 -8.85
C ARG A 546 -24.36 1.92 -7.43
N ALA A 547 -23.40 1.65 -6.56
CA ALA A 547 -23.43 2.04 -5.15
C ALA A 547 -23.64 3.55 -4.96
N ASP A 548 -23.20 4.40 -5.89
CA ASP A 548 -23.39 5.85 -5.82
C ASP A 548 -24.84 6.33 -6.08
N THR A 549 -25.76 5.42 -6.29
CA THR A 549 -27.21 5.68 -6.25
C THR A 549 -27.81 5.51 -4.85
N ILE A 550 -27.04 5.01 -3.89
CA ILE A 550 -27.49 4.64 -2.53
C ILE A 550 -27.07 5.72 -1.53
N PHE A 551 -27.96 5.99 -0.58
CA PHE A 551 -27.68 6.85 0.57
C PHE A 551 -27.78 6.03 1.85
N VAL A 552 -26.79 6.17 2.73
CA VAL A 552 -26.73 5.57 4.05
C VAL A 552 -26.66 6.72 5.06
N ARG A 553 -27.63 6.83 5.94
CA ARG A 553 -27.74 7.93 6.93
C ARG A 553 -27.57 9.32 6.31
N GLY A 554 -28.13 9.52 5.11
CA GLY A 554 -28.03 10.79 4.37
C GLY A 554 -26.72 11.04 3.61
N ALA A 555 -25.72 10.17 3.74
CA ALA A 555 -24.50 10.22 2.97
C ALA A 555 -24.58 9.33 1.72
N ARG A 556 -24.32 9.91 0.54
CA ARG A 556 -24.26 9.15 -0.71
C ARG A 556 -23.00 8.29 -0.71
N LEU A 557 -23.16 6.99 -0.98
CA LEU A 557 -22.01 6.11 -1.13
C LEU A 557 -21.17 6.54 -2.36
N PRO A 558 -19.86 6.46 -2.30
CA PRO A 558 -19.02 6.62 -3.49
C PRO A 558 -19.07 5.35 -4.38
N TYR A 559 -18.71 5.50 -5.66
CA TYR A 559 -18.47 4.36 -6.55
C TYR A 559 -17.00 4.28 -6.94
N VAL A 560 -16.51 5.25 -7.69
CA VAL A 560 -15.10 5.48 -8.00
C VAL A 560 -14.79 6.96 -7.88
N VAL A 561 -13.58 7.30 -7.49
CA VAL A 561 -13.09 8.68 -7.40
C VAL A 561 -11.84 8.79 -8.27
N PHE A 562 -11.76 9.88 -9.05
CA PHE A 562 -10.62 10.12 -9.92
C PHE A 562 -9.73 11.22 -9.33
N PRO A 563 -8.41 11.05 -9.37
CA PRO A 563 -7.49 12.05 -8.86
C PRO A 563 -7.56 13.33 -9.67
N ARG A 564 -7.16 14.46 -9.06
CA ARG A 564 -6.97 15.71 -9.80
C ARG A 564 -5.78 15.57 -10.74
N ASN A 565 -5.94 16.03 -12.00
CA ASN A 565 -4.91 15.90 -13.04
C ASN A 565 -4.35 14.48 -13.14
N PRO A 566 -5.22 13.49 -13.42
CA PRO A 566 -4.82 12.08 -13.35
C PRO A 566 -3.84 11.68 -14.46
N THR A 567 -3.88 12.38 -15.60
CA THR A 567 -3.08 12.01 -16.78
C THR A 567 -1.72 12.72 -16.78
N LEU A 568 -0.74 12.02 -17.30
CA LEU A 568 0.55 12.59 -17.67
C LEU A 568 0.35 13.43 -18.95
N ASN A 569 0.90 14.64 -18.97
CA ASN A 569 0.87 15.55 -20.12
C ASN A 569 2.09 15.30 -21.01
#